data_a16bffec788e8b6ea3ba73ccd73353e9
#
_entry.id   a16bffec788e8b6ea3ba73ccd73353e9
#
_cell.length_a   1.000
_cell.length_b   1.000
_cell.length_c   1.000
_cell.angle_alpha   90.00
_cell.angle_beta   90.00
_cell.angle_gamma   90.00
#
_symmetry.space_group_name_H-M   'P 1'
#
loop_
_entity.id
_entity.type
_entity.pdbx_description
1 polymer ?
#
loop_
_entity_poly.entity_id
_entity_poly.type
_entity_poly.pdbx_seq_one_letter_code
_entity_poly.pdbx_strand_id
1 'polypeptide(L)'
;MASSDTTEGTISSVTGQGSDNASQLVFTSSDWNSVRTVTVTGVADNLSDGDQAYAIQLTGDNDTSDLRFANVDPQDVSVRNLDYTTKGGYYVSLISGDTDENLKTATFTVSLSSAPSSGNVTV
;
A
#
# COMPACT_ATOMS: atom_id res chain seq x y z
N MET A 1 -14.21 -6.77 10.53
CA MET A 1 -13.11 -6.88 9.54
C MET A 1 -12.25 -5.62 9.54
N ALA A 2 -10.96 -5.74 9.24
CA ALA A 2 -10.02 -4.61 9.23
C ALA A 2 -8.81 -4.91 8.35
N SER A 3 -8.12 -3.88 7.84
CA SER A 3 -6.78 -4.05 7.27
C SER A 3 -5.75 -4.26 8.37
N SER A 4 -4.85 -5.21 8.20
CA SER A 4 -3.72 -5.43 9.11
C SER A 4 -2.65 -4.34 8.98
N ASP A 5 -2.63 -3.65 7.83
CA ASP A 5 -1.74 -2.52 7.57
C ASP A 5 -2.45 -1.46 6.72
N THR A 6 -2.84 -0.37 7.36
CA THR A 6 -3.55 0.74 6.72
C THR A 6 -2.64 1.70 5.97
N THR A 7 -1.31 1.56 6.11
CA THR A 7 -0.34 2.30 5.31
C THR A 7 -0.16 1.68 3.93
N GLU A 8 -0.51 0.40 3.77
CA GLU A 8 -0.42 -0.34 2.52
C GLU A 8 -1.77 -0.51 1.81
N GLY A 9 -2.87 -0.63 2.59
CA GLY A 9 -4.18 -0.76 1.99
C GLY A 9 -5.34 -0.61 2.96
N THR A 10 -6.44 -0.11 2.45
CA THR A 10 -7.65 0.16 3.22
C THR A 10 -8.90 -0.42 2.57
N ILE A 11 -9.92 -0.72 3.37
CA ILE A 11 -11.25 -1.05 2.87
C ILE A 11 -11.92 0.26 2.45
N SER A 12 -12.10 0.45 1.15
CA SER A 12 -12.62 1.71 0.60
C SER A 12 -14.13 1.71 0.42
N SER A 13 -14.74 0.54 0.21
CA SER A 13 -16.19 0.42 0.15
C SER A 13 -16.67 -1.00 0.40
N VAL A 14 -17.94 -1.10 0.79
CA VAL A 14 -18.67 -2.36 0.88
C VAL A 14 -20.00 -2.21 0.12
N THR A 15 -20.26 -3.14 -0.79
CA THR A 15 -21.57 -3.25 -1.45
C THR A 15 -22.29 -4.44 -0.87
N GLY A 16 -23.35 -4.21 -0.13
CA GLY A 16 -24.07 -5.24 0.59
C GLY A 16 -25.49 -4.82 0.93
N GLN A 17 -26.00 -5.31 2.03
CA GLN A 17 -27.36 -5.13 2.50
C GLN A 17 -27.40 -4.60 3.94
N GLY A 18 -28.44 -3.85 4.27
CA GLY A 18 -28.72 -3.50 5.65
C GLY A 18 -27.61 -2.68 6.33
N SER A 19 -27.00 -3.26 7.37
CA SER A 19 -25.98 -2.60 8.20
C SER A 19 -24.55 -2.88 7.79
N ASP A 20 -24.30 -3.38 6.58
CA ASP A 20 -22.95 -3.62 6.06
C ASP A 20 -22.14 -2.31 5.96
N ASN A 21 -20.89 -2.36 6.36
CA ASN A 21 -19.96 -1.23 6.30
C ASN A 21 -18.50 -1.74 6.28
N ALA A 22 -17.54 -0.83 6.24
CA ALA A 22 -16.12 -1.16 6.18
C ALA A 22 -15.60 -1.98 7.39
N SER A 23 -16.34 -2.03 8.50
CA SER A 23 -15.94 -2.76 9.70
C SER A 23 -16.67 -4.10 9.87
N GLN A 24 -17.85 -4.25 9.26
CA GLN A 24 -18.68 -5.44 9.47
C GLN A 24 -19.55 -5.78 8.27
N LEU A 25 -19.87 -7.06 8.14
CA LEU A 25 -20.92 -7.59 7.27
C LEU A 25 -21.98 -8.27 8.13
N VAL A 26 -23.24 -7.94 7.90
CA VAL A 26 -24.36 -8.50 8.67
C VAL A 26 -25.24 -9.34 7.77
N PHE A 27 -25.33 -10.63 8.06
CA PHE A 27 -26.18 -11.58 7.33
C PHE A 27 -27.42 -11.92 8.17
N THR A 28 -28.56 -11.90 7.54
CA THR A 28 -29.85 -12.27 8.16
C THR A 28 -30.43 -13.52 7.49
N SER A 29 -31.47 -14.10 8.07
CA SER A 29 -32.16 -15.24 7.47
C SER A 29 -32.80 -14.93 6.10
N SER A 30 -33.03 -13.67 5.78
CA SER A 30 -33.60 -13.24 4.49
C SER A 30 -32.57 -12.96 3.40
N ASP A 31 -31.29 -12.77 3.76
CA ASP A 31 -30.24 -12.35 2.82
C ASP A 31 -28.91 -13.11 2.96
N TRP A 32 -28.91 -14.21 3.71
CA TRP A 32 -27.74 -15.04 4.00
C TRP A 32 -26.97 -15.50 2.76
N ASN A 33 -27.64 -15.68 1.64
CA ASN A 33 -27.09 -16.11 0.35
C ASN A 33 -26.79 -14.94 -0.61
N SER A 34 -27.00 -13.70 -0.20
CA SER A 34 -26.69 -12.53 -1.00
C SER A 34 -25.20 -12.21 -0.90
N VAL A 35 -24.54 -12.08 -2.05
CA VAL A 35 -23.10 -11.76 -2.09
C VAL A 35 -22.84 -10.36 -1.55
N ARG A 36 -21.81 -10.22 -0.75
CA ARG A 36 -21.25 -8.96 -0.29
C ARG A 36 -19.93 -8.71 -1.03
N THR A 37 -19.75 -7.51 -1.55
CA THR A 37 -18.49 -7.11 -2.18
C THR A 37 -17.75 -6.12 -1.30
N VAL A 38 -16.54 -6.48 -0.90
CA VAL A 38 -15.62 -5.60 -0.17
C VAL A 38 -14.57 -5.12 -1.16
N THR A 39 -14.44 -3.80 -1.30
CA THR A 39 -13.42 -3.18 -2.15
C THR A 39 -12.25 -2.74 -1.28
N VAL A 40 -11.07 -3.18 -1.65
CA VAL A 40 -9.80 -2.81 -1.01
C VAL A 40 -9.02 -1.94 -1.96
N THR A 41 -8.45 -0.85 -1.46
CA THR A 41 -7.63 0.08 -2.24
C THR A 41 -6.23 0.16 -1.64
N GLY A 42 -5.19 -0.02 -2.47
CA GLY A 42 -3.80 0.19 -2.10
C GLY A 42 -3.52 1.65 -1.76
N VAL A 43 -2.60 1.88 -0.87
CA VAL A 43 -2.14 3.22 -0.45
C VAL A 43 -0.77 3.47 -1.07
N ALA A 44 -0.59 4.64 -1.67
CA ALA A 44 0.70 5.09 -2.17
C ALA A 44 1.40 5.91 -1.10
N ASP A 45 2.60 5.51 -0.71
CA ASP A 45 3.36 6.17 0.36
C ASP A 45 4.61 6.91 -0.12
N ASN A 46 4.96 6.78 -1.41
CA ASN A 46 6.18 7.33 -2.04
C ASN A 46 7.50 6.77 -1.47
N LEU A 47 7.46 5.64 -0.79
CA LEU A 47 8.64 4.89 -0.37
C LEU A 47 9.01 3.87 -1.46
N SER A 48 10.28 3.56 -1.60
CA SER A 48 10.76 2.47 -2.45
C SER A 48 11.23 1.35 -1.54
N ASP A 49 10.28 0.65 -0.94
CA ASP A 49 10.51 -0.43 0.04
C ASP A 49 10.09 -1.81 -0.48
N GLY A 50 9.67 -1.84 -1.75
CA GLY A 50 9.23 -3.05 -2.44
C GLY A 50 7.79 -3.43 -2.15
N ASP A 51 7.30 -4.45 -2.83
CA ASP A 51 5.94 -4.93 -2.66
C ASP A 51 5.66 -5.37 -1.22
N GLN A 52 4.64 -4.78 -0.60
CA GLN A 52 4.27 -5.06 0.79
C GLN A 52 3.07 -6.00 0.88
N ALA A 53 3.17 -7.00 1.75
CA ALA A 53 2.10 -7.96 2.00
C ALA A 53 1.31 -7.58 3.26
N TYR A 54 -0.01 -7.59 3.15
CA TYR A 54 -0.92 -7.37 4.26
C TYR A 54 -2.15 -8.26 4.15
N ALA A 55 -3.06 -8.21 5.12
CA ALA A 55 -4.28 -8.98 5.10
C ALA A 55 -5.50 -8.12 5.44
N ILE A 56 -6.63 -8.46 4.86
CA ILE A 56 -7.92 -8.05 5.38
C ILE A 56 -8.35 -9.13 6.37
N GLN A 57 -8.29 -8.77 7.64
CA GLN A 57 -8.65 -9.64 8.76
C GLN A 57 -10.17 -9.73 8.85
N LEU A 58 -10.68 -10.97 8.87
CA LEU A 58 -12.07 -11.30 9.06
C LEU A 58 -12.20 -12.00 10.41
N THR A 59 -13.09 -11.54 11.26
CA THR A 59 -13.34 -12.15 12.55
C THR A 59 -14.83 -12.40 12.69
N GLY A 60 -15.20 -13.62 13.04
CA GLY A 60 -16.58 -13.98 13.35
C GLY A 60 -17.03 -13.32 14.65
N ASP A 61 -18.29 -12.89 14.69
CA ASP A 61 -18.89 -12.35 15.90
C ASP A 61 -19.33 -13.49 16.83
N ASN A 62 -18.74 -13.57 18.01
CA ASN A 62 -19.06 -14.59 19.00
C ASN A 62 -20.40 -14.33 19.71
N ASP A 63 -20.91 -13.10 19.66
CA ASP A 63 -22.20 -12.70 20.21
C ASP A 63 -23.35 -12.82 19.20
N THR A 64 -23.10 -13.56 18.09
CA THR A 64 -24.13 -13.81 17.08
C THR A 64 -25.34 -14.52 17.66
N SER A 65 -26.53 -14.14 17.21
CA SER A 65 -27.78 -14.76 17.65
C SER A 65 -27.97 -16.21 17.15
N ASP A 66 -27.27 -16.62 16.09
CA ASP A 66 -27.26 -18.00 15.61
C ASP A 66 -26.00 -18.73 16.08
N LEU A 67 -26.14 -19.56 17.10
CA LEU A 67 -25.04 -20.29 17.73
C LEU A 67 -24.29 -21.24 16.81
N ARG A 68 -24.81 -21.56 15.62
CA ARG A 68 -24.09 -22.35 14.62
C ARG A 68 -22.90 -21.60 14.04
N PHE A 69 -22.90 -20.28 14.14
CA PHE A 69 -21.84 -19.41 13.66
C PHE A 69 -20.98 -18.83 14.80
N ALA A 70 -21.37 -19.06 16.05
CA ALA A 70 -20.56 -18.65 17.19
C ALA A 70 -19.19 -19.38 17.18
N ASN A 71 -18.12 -18.64 17.40
CA ASN A 71 -16.73 -19.13 17.36
C ASN A 71 -16.26 -19.69 16.00
N VAL A 72 -16.99 -19.38 14.92
CA VAL A 72 -16.52 -19.67 13.55
C VAL A 72 -15.74 -18.45 13.07
N ASP A 73 -14.44 -18.64 12.84
CA ASP A 73 -13.57 -17.59 12.37
C ASP A 73 -13.35 -17.74 10.85
N PRO A 74 -13.77 -16.76 10.03
CA PRO A 74 -13.53 -16.79 8.60
C PRO A 74 -12.03 -16.63 8.28
N GLN A 75 -11.60 -17.23 7.18
CA GLN A 75 -10.22 -17.07 6.72
C GLN A 75 -9.96 -15.63 6.30
N ASP A 76 -8.82 -15.07 6.73
CA ASP A 76 -8.32 -13.77 6.29
C ASP A 76 -8.00 -13.75 4.81
N VAL A 77 -8.12 -12.57 4.20
CA VAL A 77 -7.80 -12.35 2.78
C VAL A 77 -6.41 -11.75 2.66
N SER A 78 -5.46 -12.51 2.10
CA SER A 78 -4.12 -12.02 1.82
C SER A 78 -4.13 -11.07 0.61
N VAL A 79 -3.48 -9.94 0.76
CA VAL A 79 -3.35 -8.89 -0.26
C VAL A 79 -1.89 -8.48 -0.37
N ARG A 80 -1.49 -7.98 -1.53
CA ARG A 80 -0.16 -7.38 -1.75
C ARG A 80 -0.34 -6.02 -2.41
N ASN A 81 0.24 -4.98 -1.81
CA ASN A 81 0.40 -3.68 -2.42
C ASN A 81 1.68 -3.69 -3.27
N LEU A 82 1.56 -3.42 -4.56
CA LEU A 82 2.70 -3.39 -5.46
C LEU A 82 3.36 -2.02 -5.38
N ASP A 83 4.67 -2.01 -5.11
CA ASP A 83 5.46 -0.79 -5.09
C ASP A 83 5.78 -0.35 -6.53
N TYR A 84 5.24 0.79 -6.94
CA TYR A 84 5.56 1.46 -8.19
C TYR A 84 6.52 2.64 -8.01
N THR A 85 7.01 2.85 -6.79
CA THR A 85 7.97 3.92 -6.50
C THR A 85 9.35 3.51 -6.97
N THR A 86 9.84 4.15 -8.02
CA THR A 86 11.21 3.93 -8.50
C THR A 86 12.19 4.73 -7.67
N LYS A 87 13.18 4.03 -7.10
CA LYS A 87 14.27 4.70 -6.39
C LYS A 87 14.97 5.70 -7.31
N GLY A 88 15.04 6.96 -6.90
CA GLY A 88 15.78 8.00 -7.61
C GLY A 88 17.26 7.68 -7.69
N GLY A 89 17.91 8.08 -8.79
CA GLY A 89 19.33 7.91 -9.01
C GLY A 89 20.00 9.18 -9.51
N TYR A 90 21.30 9.11 -9.67
CA TYR A 90 22.12 10.20 -10.19
C TYR A 90 22.81 9.78 -11.48
N TYR A 91 22.87 10.71 -12.43
CA TYR A 91 23.78 10.63 -13.56
C TYR A 91 24.98 11.54 -13.28
N VAL A 92 26.17 10.95 -13.29
CA VAL A 92 27.42 11.70 -13.09
C VAL A 92 28.28 11.48 -14.33
N SER A 93 28.69 12.57 -14.97
CA SER A 93 29.59 12.50 -16.12
C SER A 93 31.03 12.14 -15.71
N LEU A 94 31.80 11.66 -16.65
CA LEU A 94 33.26 11.66 -16.48
C LEU A 94 33.77 13.08 -16.29
N ILE A 95 34.90 13.24 -15.57
CA ILE A 95 35.56 14.51 -15.43
C ILE A 95 36.19 14.93 -16.79
N SER A 96 36.18 16.23 -17.11
CA SER A 96 36.58 16.74 -18.41
C SER A 96 38.11 16.68 -18.67
N GLY A 97 38.92 16.37 -17.66
CA GLY A 97 40.37 16.25 -17.78
C GLY A 97 41.06 16.39 -16.44
N ASP A 98 42.40 16.55 -16.50
CA ASP A 98 43.22 16.75 -15.31
C ASP A 98 43.26 18.22 -14.90
N THR A 99 43.46 18.47 -13.60
CA THR A 99 43.84 19.75 -13.02
C THR A 99 45.35 19.82 -12.89
N ASP A 100 45.92 21.03 -12.85
CA ASP A 100 47.34 21.21 -12.59
C ASP A 100 47.60 22.40 -11.63
N GLU A 101 48.85 22.54 -11.20
CA GLU A 101 49.27 23.61 -10.26
C GLU A 101 49.23 25.01 -10.89
N ASN A 102 49.03 25.11 -12.22
CA ASN A 102 48.85 26.39 -12.93
C ASN A 102 47.35 26.78 -13.03
N LEU A 103 46.54 26.28 -12.13
CA LEU A 103 45.11 26.61 -12.01
C LEU A 103 44.25 26.09 -13.20
N LYS A 104 44.70 25.07 -13.90
CA LYS A 104 43.87 24.40 -14.88
C LYS A 104 42.66 23.75 -14.20
N THR A 105 41.47 23.99 -14.71
CA THR A 105 40.22 23.49 -14.15
C THR A 105 39.74 22.29 -14.90
N ALA A 106 39.02 21.42 -14.21
CA ALA A 106 38.25 20.32 -14.78
C ALA A 106 36.82 20.35 -14.20
N THR A 107 35.88 19.85 -14.95
CA THR A 107 34.47 19.87 -14.60
C THR A 107 33.82 18.52 -14.79
N PHE A 108 32.80 18.20 -14.03
CA PHE A 108 31.88 17.13 -14.27
C PHE A 108 30.41 17.62 -14.04
N THR A 109 29.46 16.89 -14.52
CA THR A 109 28.03 17.24 -14.36
C THR A 109 27.35 16.22 -13.52
N VAL A 110 26.36 16.66 -12.76
CA VAL A 110 25.46 15.80 -11.99
C VAL A 110 24.01 16.17 -12.34
N SER A 111 23.19 15.17 -12.60
CA SER A 111 21.74 15.33 -12.75
C SER A 111 21.00 14.19 -12.08
N LEU A 112 19.72 14.38 -11.80
CA LEU A 112 18.86 13.32 -11.28
C LEU A 112 18.31 12.47 -12.41
N SER A 113 18.06 11.19 -12.14
CA SER A 113 17.43 10.25 -13.07
C SER A 113 15.92 10.48 -13.22
N SER A 114 15.29 11.12 -12.22
CA SER A 114 13.87 11.46 -12.19
C SER A 114 13.65 12.73 -11.36
N ALA A 115 12.49 13.36 -11.54
CA ALA A 115 12.12 14.49 -10.69
C ALA A 115 11.86 14.03 -9.24
N PRO A 116 12.28 14.80 -8.22
CA PRO A 116 11.87 14.52 -6.84
C PRO A 116 10.34 14.54 -6.72
N SER A 117 9.78 13.57 -6.00
CA SER A 117 8.33 13.52 -5.73
C SER A 117 7.91 14.58 -4.70
N SER A 118 8.82 14.99 -3.82
CA SER A 118 8.61 16.06 -2.84
C SER A 118 9.96 16.61 -2.35
N GLY A 119 10.00 17.90 -1.97
CA GLY A 119 11.16 18.52 -1.37
C GLY A 119 12.37 18.65 -2.30
N ASN A 120 13.55 18.86 -1.71
CA ASN A 120 14.83 19.04 -2.40
C ASN A 120 15.72 17.81 -2.24
N VAL A 121 16.49 17.51 -3.27
CA VAL A 121 17.58 16.52 -3.22
C VAL A 121 18.90 17.28 -3.15
N THR A 122 19.70 17.03 -2.12
CA THR A 122 21.01 17.61 -1.92
C THR A 122 22.09 16.54 -2.10
N VAL A 123 23.19 16.89 -2.78
CA VAL A 123 24.34 16.03 -3.05
C VAL A 123 25.54 16.53 -2.27
#